data_059e4d4f67f63f27b4b1c175e57181a4
#
_entry.id   059e4d4f67f63f27b4b1c175e57181a4
#
_cell.length_a   1.000
_cell.length_b   1.000
_cell.length_c   1.000
_cell.angle_alpha   90.00
_cell.angle_beta   90.00
_cell.angle_gamma   90.00
#
_symmetry.space_group_name_H-M   'P 1'
#
loop_
_entity.id
_entity.type
_entity.pdbx_description
1 polymer ?
#
loop_
_entity_poly.entity_id
_entity_poly.type
_entity_poly.pdbx_seq_one_letter_code
_entity_poly.pdbx_strand_id
1 'polypeptide(L)'
;MACKEMGIRSIGLDLMPLSVLISNTKIENYSIKKVVHFLENLNEPHPSVVDMNNSLLKISKYFPHGNLETALSLRDFIEEINDHQTKILFRTALMSIMDEISYARKDGAFVRLIKNKKTLETVDAFRRKVFLFMEDIPFLNSLPKTLSRARLGDARNTKIPDSSISAVITSPPYPNRHDYTRIYYLELMIGFYRDYEEIKKLRYELIRSHVEARAKYKSVGYEQPQELSMIVDKLKAKNLPNRNVIGLVEGYFEDMHIFLAEMRRVLKNNGNLCIVIGDSRYGGISVPAGEIVIEIAKNLEFELVRNTFARDKGNSPQQMGAFGKVLSKESIITLKKCDCKNGD
;
A
#
# COMPACT_ATOMS: atom_id res chain seq x y z
N MET A 1 -12.37 -6.14 4.49
CA MET A 1 -13.72 -5.83 5.03
C MET A 1 -14.81 -6.45 4.15
N ALA A 2 -15.06 -5.98 2.92
CA ALA A 2 -16.17 -6.46 2.09
C ALA A 2 -16.31 -7.99 2.02
N CYS A 3 -15.20 -8.73 1.86
CA CYS A 3 -15.26 -10.20 1.87
C CYS A 3 -15.78 -10.76 3.22
N LYS A 4 -15.36 -10.15 4.35
CA LYS A 4 -15.86 -10.55 5.67
C LYS A 4 -17.35 -10.27 5.80
N GLU A 5 -17.83 -9.09 5.40
CA GLU A 5 -19.25 -8.73 5.40
C GLU A 5 -20.10 -9.68 4.57
N MET A 6 -19.57 -10.14 3.44
CA MET A 6 -20.25 -11.09 2.54
C MET A 6 -20.04 -12.56 2.93
N GLY A 7 -19.34 -12.87 4.01
CA GLY A 7 -19.02 -14.25 4.38
C GLY A 7 -18.06 -14.97 3.43
N ILE A 8 -17.28 -14.24 2.63
CA ILE A 8 -16.38 -14.79 1.61
C ILE A 8 -14.98 -14.97 2.20
N ARG A 9 -14.43 -16.18 2.07
CA ARG A 9 -13.03 -16.46 2.41
C ARG A 9 -12.09 -15.67 1.50
N SER A 10 -11.09 -14.99 2.09
CA SER A 10 -10.16 -14.15 1.31
C SER A 10 -8.73 -14.16 1.85
N ILE A 11 -7.77 -13.89 0.96
CA ILE A 11 -6.36 -13.70 1.28
C ILE A 11 -5.95 -12.32 0.73
N GLY A 12 -5.48 -11.45 1.62
CA GLY A 12 -4.84 -10.18 1.23
C GLY A 12 -3.31 -10.34 1.18
N LEU A 13 -2.67 -9.71 0.20
CA LEU A 13 -1.21 -9.64 0.07
C LEU A 13 -0.79 -8.20 -0.11
N ASP A 14 0.21 -7.77 0.65
CA ASP A 14 0.87 -6.48 0.47
C ASP A 14 2.35 -6.59 0.91
N LEU A 15 3.24 -5.86 0.26
CA LEU A 15 4.63 -5.71 0.69
C LEU A 15 4.78 -4.74 1.86
N MET A 16 3.81 -3.83 2.04
CA MET A 16 3.79 -2.85 3.12
C MET A 16 3.25 -3.46 4.41
N PRO A 17 4.07 -3.61 5.47
CA PRO A 17 3.62 -4.24 6.71
C PRO A 17 2.51 -3.46 7.41
N LEU A 18 2.46 -2.15 7.24
CA LEU A 18 1.37 -1.30 7.73
C LEU A 18 0.03 -1.67 7.09
N SER A 19 -0.01 -1.91 5.78
CA SER A 19 -1.24 -2.34 5.07
C SER A 19 -1.73 -3.69 5.58
N VAL A 20 -0.81 -4.61 5.84
CA VAL A 20 -1.14 -5.94 6.41
C VAL A 20 -1.70 -5.81 7.82
N LEU A 21 -1.07 -4.99 8.67
CA LEU A 21 -1.54 -4.72 10.03
C LEU A 21 -2.97 -4.15 10.01
N ILE A 22 -3.22 -3.07 9.27
CA ILE A 22 -4.53 -2.42 9.17
C ILE A 22 -5.58 -3.40 8.63
N SER A 23 -5.24 -4.21 7.62
CA SER A 23 -6.16 -5.19 7.05
C SER A 23 -6.57 -6.25 8.06
N ASN A 24 -5.61 -6.81 8.81
CA ASN A 24 -5.90 -7.80 9.84
C ASN A 24 -6.71 -7.18 10.98
N THR A 25 -6.38 -5.98 11.44
CA THR A 25 -7.16 -5.27 12.47
C THR A 25 -8.63 -5.14 12.08
N LYS A 26 -8.93 -4.85 10.81
CA LYS A 26 -10.32 -4.69 10.33
C LYS A 26 -11.09 -6.00 10.19
N ILE A 27 -10.43 -7.13 10.09
CA ILE A 27 -11.10 -8.43 9.88
C ILE A 27 -11.15 -9.30 11.14
N GLU A 28 -10.47 -8.91 12.22
CA GLU A 28 -10.50 -9.63 13.49
C GLU A 28 -11.79 -9.37 14.29
N ASN A 29 -12.00 -10.20 15.31
CA ASN A 29 -13.03 -10.05 16.33
C ASN A 29 -12.36 -9.75 17.67
N TYR A 30 -12.94 -8.88 18.48
CA TYR A 30 -12.30 -8.36 19.68
C TYR A 30 -13.14 -8.58 20.94
N SER A 31 -12.47 -8.80 22.06
CA SER A 31 -13.06 -8.75 23.40
C SER A 31 -12.88 -7.36 24.00
N ILE A 32 -13.95 -6.60 24.12
CA ILE A 32 -13.92 -5.26 24.76
C ILE A 32 -13.32 -5.35 26.18
N LYS A 33 -13.67 -6.40 26.96
CA LYS A 33 -13.13 -6.61 28.31
C LYS A 33 -11.60 -6.71 28.32
N LYS A 34 -11.02 -7.42 27.36
CA LYS A 34 -9.56 -7.53 27.24
C LYS A 34 -8.92 -6.21 26.82
N VAL A 35 -9.52 -5.51 25.84
CA VAL A 35 -9.03 -4.20 25.40
C VAL A 35 -9.01 -3.22 26.56
N VAL A 36 -10.10 -3.13 27.34
CA VAL A 36 -10.19 -2.28 28.53
C VAL A 36 -9.15 -2.68 29.57
N HIS A 37 -9.02 -3.97 29.87
CA HIS A 37 -8.05 -4.48 30.84
C HIS A 37 -6.61 -4.02 30.50
N PHE A 38 -6.18 -4.18 29.26
CA PHE A 38 -4.84 -3.76 28.85
C PHE A 38 -4.69 -2.23 28.81
N LEU A 39 -5.78 -1.50 28.49
CA LEU A 39 -5.76 -0.04 28.46
C LEU A 39 -5.67 0.56 29.88
N GLU A 40 -6.34 -0.05 30.88
CA GLU A 40 -6.28 0.35 32.28
C GLU A 40 -4.93 0.02 32.92
N ASN A 41 -4.30 -1.08 32.51
CA ASN A 41 -2.96 -1.48 32.95
C ASN A 41 -1.83 -0.81 32.15
N LEU A 42 -2.17 0.09 31.25
CA LEU A 42 -1.19 0.97 30.62
C LEU A 42 -0.65 1.93 31.68
N ASN A 43 0.40 1.50 32.39
CA ASN A 43 1.16 2.40 33.24
C ASN A 43 1.67 3.54 32.36
N GLU A 44 1.75 4.76 32.92
CA GLU A 44 2.35 5.86 32.17
C GLU A 44 3.72 5.39 31.68
N PRO A 45 3.91 5.34 30.36
CA PRO A 45 5.16 4.85 29.83
C PRO A 45 6.24 5.83 30.29
N HIS A 46 7.00 5.41 31.28
CA HIS A 46 8.21 6.14 31.62
C HIS A 46 9.05 6.18 30.34
N PRO A 47 9.61 7.32 29.99
CA PRO A 47 10.62 7.35 28.93
C PRO A 47 11.74 6.42 29.37
N SER A 48 11.58 5.14 29.02
CA SER A 48 12.67 4.17 29.14
C SER A 48 13.83 4.77 28.38
N VAL A 49 15.05 4.51 28.82
CA VAL A 49 16.26 4.86 28.06
C VAL A 49 16.18 4.06 26.76
N VAL A 50 15.39 4.57 25.82
CA VAL A 50 15.28 3.98 24.49
C VAL A 50 16.63 4.21 23.84
N ASP A 51 17.31 3.12 23.48
CA ASP A 51 18.54 3.21 22.71
C ASP A 51 18.22 3.84 21.34
N MET A 52 18.48 5.15 21.26
CA MET A 52 18.20 5.97 20.08
C MET A 52 19.28 5.76 19.05
N ASN A 53 19.11 4.76 18.20
CA ASN A 53 19.99 4.56 17.06
C ASN A 53 19.98 5.75 16.07
N ASN A 54 20.96 5.81 15.19
CA ASN A 54 21.09 6.91 14.22
C ASN A 54 19.84 7.13 13.34
N SER A 55 19.02 6.12 13.09
CA SER A 55 17.82 6.21 12.27
C SER A 55 16.66 6.84 13.06
N LEU A 56 16.52 6.50 14.34
CA LEU A 56 15.56 7.12 15.25
C LEU A 56 15.92 8.59 15.51
N LEU A 57 17.22 8.91 15.68
CA LEU A 57 17.69 10.29 15.80
C LEU A 57 17.32 11.14 14.57
N LYS A 58 17.31 10.56 13.36
CA LYS A 58 16.89 11.27 12.14
C LYS A 58 15.40 11.62 12.13
N ILE A 59 14.53 10.84 12.78
CA ILE A 59 13.10 11.11 12.86
C ILE A 59 12.72 11.95 14.07
N SER A 60 13.58 12.08 15.09
CA SER A 60 13.29 12.86 16.33
C SER A 60 12.88 14.30 16.01
N LYS A 61 13.44 14.91 14.96
CA LYS A 61 13.07 16.26 14.50
C LYS A 61 11.59 16.44 14.16
N TYR A 62 10.88 15.36 13.90
CA TYR A 62 9.44 15.40 13.62
C TYR A 62 8.59 15.40 14.88
N PHE A 63 9.17 15.16 16.06
CA PHE A 63 8.41 15.02 17.30
C PHE A 63 8.74 16.15 18.27
N PRO A 64 7.77 16.64 19.06
CA PRO A 64 8.06 17.43 20.23
C PRO A 64 8.79 16.57 21.26
N HIS A 65 9.44 17.24 22.20
CA HIS A 65 10.18 16.57 23.28
C HIS A 65 9.30 15.56 24.03
N GLY A 66 9.78 14.33 24.20
CA GLY A 66 9.10 13.24 24.91
C GLY A 66 8.11 12.42 24.10
N ASN A 67 7.52 12.95 23.03
CA ASN A 67 6.50 12.20 22.26
C ASN A 67 7.06 10.98 21.52
N LEU A 68 8.28 11.08 20.97
CA LEU A 68 8.91 9.94 20.31
C LEU A 68 9.25 8.85 21.32
N GLU A 69 9.88 9.21 22.42
CA GLU A 69 10.26 8.29 23.49
C GLU A 69 9.04 7.58 24.07
N THR A 70 7.96 8.32 24.29
CA THR A 70 6.68 7.75 24.75
C THR A 70 6.07 6.81 23.71
N ALA A 71 6.12 7.16 22.43
CA ALA A 71 5.63 6.28 21.36
C ALA A 71 6.43 4.97 21.26
N LEU A 72 7.74 5.03 21.46
CA LEU A 72 8.61 3.84 21.48
C LEU A 72 8.35 2.98 22.72
N SER A 73 8.15 3.59 23.88
CA SER A 73 7.79 2.88 25.12
C SER A 73 6.40 2.22 25.00
N LEU A 74 5.42 2.90 24.39
CA LEU A 74 4.12 2.31 24.07
C LEU A 74 4.25 1.12 23.12
N ARG A 75 5.08 1.24 22.08
CA ARG A 75 5.36 0.12 21.18
C ARG A 75 5.87 -1.09 21.95
N ASP A 76 6.84 -0.90 22.81
CA ASP A 76 7.47 -1.98 23.58
C ASP A 76 6.45 -2.62 24.55
N PHE A 77 5.65 -1.83 25.24
CA PHE A 77 4.51 -2.32 26.04
C PHE A 77 3.53 -3.15 25.20
N ILE A 78 3.17 -2.68 24.00
CA ILE A 78 2.25 -3.39 23.11
C ILE A 78 2.84 -4.74 22.67
N GLU A 79 4.16 -4.82 22.46
CA GLU A 79 4.81 -6.09 22.07
C GLU A 79 4.78 -7.15 23.20
N GLU A 80 4.64 -6.76 24.46
CA GLU A 80 4.50 -7.65 25.60
C GLU A 80 3.07 -8.20 25.77
N ILE A 81 2.07 -7.61 25.09
CA ILE A 81 0.68 -8.09 25.15
C ILE A 81 0.57 -9.49 24.55
N ASN A 82 0.13 -10.46 25.34
CA ASN A 82 -0.03 -11.84 24.90
C ASN A 82 -1.30 -12.10 24.08
N ASP A 83 -2.35 -11.24 24.23
CA ASP A 83 -3.58 -11.34 23.45
C ASP A 83 -3.37 -10.76 22.04
N HIS A 84 -3.31 -11.66 21.05
CA HIS A 84 -3.00 -11.27 19.67
C HIS A 84 -3.94 -10.20 19.10
N GLN A 85 -5.24 -10.32 19.35
CA GLN A 85 -6.24 -9.40 18.85
C GLN A 85 -6.04 -8.01 19.47
N THR A 86 -5.90 -7.91 20.78
CA THR A 86 -5.61 -6.64 21.45
C THR A 86 -4.28 -6.04 20.97
N LYS A 87 -3.24 -6.87 20.80
CA LYS A 87 -1.93 -6.42 20.29
C LYS A 87 -2.06 -5.74 18.93
N ILE A 88 -2.72 -6.38 17.94
CA ILE A 88 -2.84 -5.78 16.60
C ILE A 88 -3.72 -4.52 16.60
N LEU A 89 -4.76 -4.46 17.44
CA LEU A 89 -5.58 -3.27 17.61
C LEU A 89 -4.75 -2.11 18.16
N PHE A 90 -3.97 -2.34 19.23
CA PHE A 90 -3.13 -1.32 19.84
C PHE A 90 -1.99 -0.90 18.92
N ARG A 91 -1.36 -1.82 18.21
CA ARG A 91 -0.36 -1.46 17.17
C ARG A 91 -0.97 -0.55 16.10
N THR A 92 -2.18 -0.86 15.65
CA THR A 92 -2.88 -0.02 14.65
C THR A 92 -3.24 1.34 15.23
N ALA A 93 -3.69 1.40 16.49
CA ALA A 93 -3.96 2.66 17.19
C ALA A 93 -2.71 3.52 17.27
N LEU A 94 -1.58 2.96 17.69
CA LEU A 94 -0.30 3.66 17.75
C LEU A 94 0.13 4.19 16.38
N MET A 95 0.09 3.36 15.33
CA MET A 95 0.45 3.81 13.97
C MET A 95 -0.47 4.93 13.45
N SER A 96 -1.74 4.92 13.84
CA SER A 96 -2.73 5.89 13.34
C SER A 96 -2.60 7.29 13.95
N ILE A 97 -1.88 7.45 15.06
CA ILE A 97 -1.71 8.74 15.74
C ILE A 97 -0.42 9.49 15.34
N MET A 98 0.42 8.92 14.47
CA MET A 98 1.71 9.51 14.10
C MET A 98 1.60 10.97 13.64
N ASP A 99 0.57 11.30 12.87
CA ASP A 99 0.30 12.68 12.46
C ASP A 99 -0.13 13.56 13.65
N GLU A 100 -0.82 13.01 14.64
CA GLU A 100 -1.37 13.79 15.76
C GLU A 100 -0.32 14.15 16.81
N ILE A 101 0.67 13.27 17.02
CA ILE A 101 1.72 13.42 18.03
C ILE A 101 3.01 14.01 17.46
N SER A 102 3.07 14.33 16.18
CA SER A 102 4.28 14.83 15.50
C SER A 102 4.03 16.12 14.73
N TYR A 103 5.09 16.84 14.43
CA TYR A 103 5.11 17.97 13.50
C TYR A 103 5.03 17.53 12.01
N ALA A 104 4.90 16.23 11.79
CA ALA A 104 4.76 15.67 10.45
C ALA A 104 3.40 15.96 9.85
N ARG A 105 3.35 16.09 8.53
CA ARG A 105 2.12 16.11 7.72
C ARG A 105 2.38 15.35 6.43
N LYS A 106 1.50 14.42 6.11
CA LYS A 106 1.53 13.72 4.82
C LYS A 106 1.10 14.68 3.72
N ASP A 107 1.99 14.93 2.78
CA ASP A 107 1.76 15.86 1.66
C ASP A 107 2.10 15.17 0.34
N GLY A 108 1.09 14.53 -0.25
CA GLY A 108 1.20 13.81 -1.50
C GLY A 108 2.23 12.68 -1.43
N ALA A 109 3.45 12.92 -1.87
CA ALA A 109 4.48 11.88 -2.05
C ALA A 109 5.48 11.73 -0.90
N PHE A 110 5.38 12.55 0.16
CA PHE A 110 6.33 12.51 1.28
C PHE A 110 5.78 13.13 2.57
N VAL A 111 6.52 12.97 3.66
CA VAL A 111 6.23 13.61 4.93
C VAL A 111 6.90 14.97 5.00
N ARG A 112 6.11 16.01 5.24
CA ARG A 112 6.58 17.40 5.43
C ARG A 112 6.65 17.73 6.90
N LEU A 113 7.71 18.44 7.32
CA LEU A 113 7.83 19.02 8.65
C LEU A 113 7.11 20.37 8.71
N ILE A 114 6.16 20.52 9.62
CA ILE A 114 5.39 21.75 9.88
C ILE A 114 5.76 22.30 11.25
N LYS A 115 6.65 23.29 11.30
CA LYS A 115 7.25 23.79 12.54
C LYS A 115 6.27 24.23 13.64
N ASN A 116 5.12 24.78 13.26
CA ASN A 116 4.14 25.36 14.19
C ASN A 116 2.85 24.50 14.29
N LYS A 117 2.92 23.22 13.95
CA LYS A 117 1.78 22.32 14.07
C LYS A 117 1.50 22.04 15.56
N LYS A 118 0.25 22.20 15.97
CA LYS A 118 -0.20 21.73 17.29
C LYS A 118 -0.19 20.21 17.31
N THR A 119 0.41 19.65 18.33
CA THR A 119 0.50 18.21 18.55
C THR A 119 -0.26 17.84 19.83
N LEU A 120 -0.66 16.58 19.91
CA LEU A 120 -1.21 16.00 21.12
C LEU A 120 -0.09 15.30 21.90
N GLU A 121 -0.34 15.12 23.17
CA GLU A 121 0.42 14.23 24.03
C GLU A 121 0.18 12.77 23.59
N THR A 122 1.23 11.96 23.62
CA THR A 122 1.19 10.63 22.97
C THR A 122 0.22 9.67 23.65
N VAL A 123 0.19 9.62 24.98
CA VAL A 123 -0.71 8.71 25.73
C VAL A 123 -2.16 9.11 25.56
N ASP A 124 -2.45 10.40 25.59
CA ASP A 124 -3.80 10.93 25.41
C ASP A 124 -4.32 10.63 23.98
N ALA A 125 -3.48 10.87 22.97
CA ALA A 125 -3.81 10.56 21.59
C ALA A 125 -4.06 9.05 21.40
N PHE A 126 -3.22 8.21 22.01
CA PHE A 126 -3.34 6.76 21.94
C PHE A 126 -4.62 6.27 22.61
N ARG A 127 -4.90 6.67 23.85
CA ARG A 127 -6.12 6.29 24.58
C ARG A 127 -7.37 6.71 23.81
N ARG A 128 -7.40 7.95 23.35
CA ARG A 128 -8.51 8.45 22.52
C ARG A 128 -8.70 7.59 21.25
N LYS A 129 -7.62 7.20 20.60
CA LYS A 129 -7.69 6.36 19.40
C LYS A 129 -8.19 4.96 19.69
N VAL A 130 -7.77 4.36 20.80
CA VAL A 130 -8.29 3.05 21.23
C VAL A 130 -9.78 3.13 21.54
N PHE A 131 -10.25 4.18 22.23
CA PHE A 131 -11.69 4.38 22.49
C PHE A 131 -12.50 4.49 21.18
N LEU A 132 -12.01 5.25 20.20
CA LEU A 132 -12.64 5.32 18.88
C LEU A 132 -12.73 3.96 18.18
N PHE A 133 -11.66 3.13 18.29
CA PHE A 133 -11.69 1.79 17.72
C PHE A 133 -12.64 0.86 18.47
N MET A 134 -12.81 1.05 19.78
CA MET A 134 -13.76 0.26 20.57
C MET A 134 -15.21 0.49 20.14
N GLU A 135 -15.57 1.66 19.62
CA GLU A 135 -16.91 1.95 19.09
C GLU A 135 -17.23 1.06 17.88
N ASP A 136 -16.23 0.67 17.08
CA ASP A 136 -16.40 -0.20 15.91
C ASP A 136 -16.48 -1.71 16.27
N ILE A 137 -16.02 -2.12 17.47
CA ILE A 137 -15.93 -3.54 17.86
C ILE A 137 -17.28 -4.27 17.79
N PRO A 138 -18.41 -3.71 18.27
CA PRO A 138 -19.70 -4.39 18.18
C PRO A 138 -20.08 -4.71 16.72
N PHE A 139 -19.85 -3.77 15.82
CA PHE A 139 -20.08 -3.99 14.39
C PHE A 139 -19.15 -5.08 13.84
N LEU A 140 -17.84 -5.02 14.10
CA LEU A 140 -16.88 -6.01 13.63
C LEU A 140 -17.22 -7.43 14.12
N ASN A 141 -17.67 -7.53 15.37
CA ASN A 141 -18.05 -8.80 16.00
C ASN A 141 -19.39 -9.37 15.48
N SER A 142 -20.27 -8.51 14.92
CA SER A 142 -21.52 -8.95 14.31
C SER A 142 -21.34 -9.56 12.92
N LEU A 143 -20.19 -9.31 12.28
CA LEU A 143 -19.90 -9.80 10.94
C LEU A 143 -19.62 -11.32 10.93
N PRO A 144 -19.87 -11.99 9.80
CA PRO A 144 -19.58 -13.41 9.66
C PRO A 144 -18.14 -13.77 10.04
N LYS A 145 -17.95 -14.87 10.76
CA LYS A 145 -16.63 -15.42 11.02
C LYS A 145 -16.13 -16.11 9.75
N THR A 146 -15.22 -15.46 9.04
CA THR A 146 -14.62 -15.97 7.81
C THR A 146 -13.14 -16.24 8.01
N LEU A 147 -12.59 -17.21 7.24
CA LEU A 147 -11.16 -17.44 7.15
C LEU A 147 -10.51 -16.39 6.22
N SER A 148 -10.59 -15.12 6.63
CA SER A 148 -9.96 -14.01 5.93
C SER A 148 -8.70 -13.59 6.66
N ARG A 149 -7.61 -13.36 5.93
CA ARG A 149 -6.34 -12.88 6.50
C ARG A 149 -5.55 -12.07 5.48
N ALA A 150 -4.78 -11.12 5.97
CA ALA A 150 -3.73 -10.46 5.20
C ALA A 150 -2.35 -10.94 5.66
N ARG A 151 -1.40 -11.03 4.73
CA ARG A 151 -0.01 -11.40 5.01
C ARG A 151 0.96 -10.61 4.14
N LEU A 152 2.19 -10.49 4.59
CA LEU A 152 3.27 -9.97 3.76
C LEU A 152 3.44 -10.87 2.54
N GLY A 153 3.50 -10.27 1.37
CA GLY A 153 3.68 -11.00 0.13
C GLY A 153 3.73 -10.08 -1.08
N ASP A 154 4.40 -10.55 -2.11
CA ASP A 154 4.53 -9.87 -3.38
C ASP A 154 3.48 -10.41 -4.36
N ALA A 155 2.66 -9.52 -4.92
CA ALA A 155 1.62 -9.91 -5.89
C ALA A 155 2.22 -10.44 -7.21
N ARG A 156 3.50 -10.21 -7.48
CA ARG A 156 4.25 -10.76 -8.61
C ARG A 156 4.74 -12.20 -8.38
N ASN A 157 4.65 -12.69 -7.12
CA ASN A 157 5.03 -14.04 -6.70
C ASN A 157 4.32 -14.41 -5.40
N THR A 158 3.05 -14.76 -5.48
CA THR A 158 2.12 -14.85 -4.34
C THR A 158 2.35 -16.04 -3.42
N LYS A 159 3.02 -17.09 -3.87
CA LYS A 159 3.12 -18.40 -3.20
C LYS A 159 1.73 -19.04 -2.94
N ILE A 160 0.74 -18.69 -3.73
CA ILE A 160 -0.58 -19.31 -3.75
C ILE A 160 -0.56 -20.47 -4.75
N PRO A 161 -1.20 -21.61 -4.48
CA PRO A 161 -1.27 -22.72 -5.42
C PRO A 161 -1.92 -22.33 -6.75
N ASP A 162 -1.54 -23.02 -7.82
CA ASP A 162 -2.10 -22.84 -9.15
C ASP A 162 -3.61 -23.07 -9.15
N SER A 163 -4.32 -22.34 -9.97
CA SER A 163 -5.76 -22.52 -10.23
C SER A 163 -6.62 -22.69 -8.95
N SER A 164 -6.28 -21.96 -7.89
CA SER A 164 -6.94 -22.08 -6.59
C SER A 164 -7.87 -20.91 -6.24
N ILE A 165 -7.73 -19.77 -6.90
CA ILE A 165 -8.44 -18.52 -6.64
C ILE A 165 -9.56 -18.32 -7.66
N SER A 166 -10.77 -18.00 -7.20
CA SER A 166 -11.92 -17.76 -8.08
C SER A 166 -11.99 -16.33 -8.58
N ALA A 167 -11.54 -15.36 -7.77
CA ALA A 167 -11.50 -13.95 -8.17
C ALA A 167 -10.36 -13.21 -7.46
N VAL A 168 -9.80 -12.21 -8.14
CA VAL A 168 -8.83 -11.27 -7.60
C VAL A 168 -9.36 -9.86 -7.78
N ILE A 169 -9.25 -9.03 -6.73
CA ILE A 169 -9.55 -7.60 -6.76
C ILE A 169 -8.33 -6.85 -6.24
N THR A 170 -7.84 -5.91 -7.02
CA THR A 170 -6.62 -5.16 -6.66
C THR A 170 -6.64 -3.74 -7.20
N SER A 171 -5.89 -2.88 -6.51
CA SER A 171 -5.48 -1.56 -7.00
C SER A 171 -3.97 -1.46 -6.86
N PRO A 172 -3.20 -1.85 -7.87
CA PRO A 172 -1.75 -1.74 -7.83
C PRO A 172 -1.32 -0.27 -7.70
N PRO A 173 -0.11 0.02 -7.21
CA PRO A 173 0.38 1.39 -7.23
C PRO A 173 0.39 1.90 -8.67
N TYR A 174 -0.06 3.15 -8.88
CA TYR A 174 -0.11 3.73 -10.23
C TYR A 174 1.28 4.22 -10.65
N PRO A 175 1.58 4.28 -11.94
CA PRO A 175 2.86 4.80 -12.43
C PRO A 175 2.92 6.34 -12.29
N ASN A 176 2.82 6.86 -11.06
CA ASN A 176 2.66 8.28 -10.76
C ASN A 176 3.71 8.84 -9.80
N ARG A 177 4.80 8.08 -9.54
CA ARG A 177 5.91 8.42 -8.65
C ARG A 177 5.55 8.44 -7.16
N HIS A 178 4.42 7.87 -6.76
CA HIS A 178 4.06 7.75 -5.35
C HIS A 178 4.91 6.68 -4.67
N ASP A 179 5.71 7.10 -3.68
CA ASP A 179 6.51 6.22 -2.85
C ASP A 179 5.87 6.11 -1.45
N TYR A 180 5.15 5.03 -1.24
CA TYR A 180 4.46 4.78 0.04
C TYR A 180 5.41 4.63 1.22
N THR A 181 6.67 4.22 1.00
CA THR A 181 7.66 4.13 2.06
C THR A 181 8.09 5.49 2.59
N ARG A 182 7.95 6.54 1.78
CA ARG A 182 8.20 7.92 2.18
C ARG A 182 6.99 8.54 2.88
N ILE A 183 5.79 8.21 2.42
CA ILE A 183 4.53 8.73 2.99
C ILE A 183 4.32 8.18 4.40
N TYR A 184 4.61 6.89 4.61
CA TYR A 184 4.44 6.19 5.89
C TYR A 184 5.77 5.99 6.62
N TYR A 185 6.72 6.92 6.42
CA TYR A 185 8.07 6.79 6.95
C TYR A 185 8.11 6.68 8.47
N LEU A 186 7.31 7.48 9.19
CA LEU A 186 7.27 7.46 10.65
C LEU A 186 6.66 6.17 11.18
N GLU A 187 5.55 5.74 10.61
CA GLU A 187 4.90 4.47 10.97
C GLU A 187 5.82 3.28 10.73
N LEU A 188 6.55 3.27 9.61
CA LEU A 188 7.48 2.20 9.29
C LEU A 188 8.66 2.17 10.26
N MET A 189 9.24 3.32 10.61
CA MET A 189 10.37 3.41 11.55
C MET A 189 9.99 3.05 12.97
N ILE A 190 8.80 3.46 13.42
CA ILE A 190 8.38 3.22 14.81
C ILE A 190 7.82 1.80 14.96
N GLY A 191 7.01 1.34 14.00
CA GLY A 191 6.23 0.12 14.13
C GLY A 191 6.83 -1.15 13.55
N PHE A 192 7.80 -1.07 12.61
CA PHE A 192 8.18 -2.25 11.82
C PHE A 192 9.66 -2.41 11.56
N TYR A 193 10.44 -1.34 11.45
CA TYR A 193 11.84 -1.39 11.08
C TYR A 193 12.71 -0.69 12.12
N ARG A 194 13.93 -1.18 12.30
CA ARG A 194 14.87 -0.60 13.25
C ARG A 194 15.78 0.44 12.63
N ASP A 195 16.00 0.36 11.33
CA ASP A 195 16.83 1.32 10.63
C ASP A 195 16.28 1.71 9.25
N TYR A 196 16.83 2.79 8.70
CA TYR A 196 16.42 3.33 7.42
C TYR A 196 16.80 2.42 6.24
N GLU A 197 17.86 1.63 6.34
CA GLU A 197 18.30 0.75 5.25
C GLU A 197 17.30 -0.39 5.01
N GLU A 198 16.59 -0.85 6.06
CA GLU A 198 15.51 -1.83 5.90
C GLU A 198 14.34 -1.25 5.09
N ILE A 199 13.94 0.00 5.38
CA ILE A 199 12.90 0.71 4.60
C ILE A 199 13.36 0.94 3.16
N LYS A 200 14.64 1.21 2.95
CA LYS A 200 15.22 1.40 1.62
C LYS A 200 15.24 0.08 0.82
N LYS A 201 15.51 -1.06 1.46
CA LYS A 201 15.35 -2.38 0.82
C LYS A 201 13.92 -2.60 0.37
N LEU A 202 12.95 -2.37 1.27
CA LEU A 202 11.53 -2.45 0.91
C LEU A 202 11.21 -1.57 -0.29
N ARG A 203 11.66 -0.30 -0.29
CA ARG A 203 11.45 0.66 -1.39
C ARG A 203 11.95 0.13 -2.73
N TYR A 204 13.12 -0.49 -2.74
CA TYR A 204 13.69 -1.06 -3.98
C TYR A 204 12.91 -2.27 -4.49
N GLU A 205 12.22 -2.99 -3.62
CA GLU A 205 11.47 -4.20 -3.93
C GLU A 205 10.02 -3.95 -4.37
N LEU A 206 9.50 -2.74 -4.17
CA LEU A 206 8.15 -2.39 -4.62
C LEU A 206 8.02 -2.48 -6.16
N ILE A 207 6.78 -2.54 -6.66
CA ILE A 207 6.49 -2.35 -8.08
C ILE A 207 7.11 -1.03 -8.53
N ARG A 208 7.71 -0.99 -9.72
CA ARG A 208 8.39 0.19 -10.30
C ARG A 208 7.43 1.33 -10.64
N SER A 209 6.63 1.75 -9.67
CA SER A 209 5.72 2.90 -9.74
C SER A 209 6.37 4.23 -9.37
N HIS A 210 7.60 4.19 -8.86
CA HIS A 210 8.43 5.33 -8.50
C HIS A 210 9.90 5.11 -8.91
N VAL A 211 10.65 6.21 -9.03
CA VAL A 211 11.98 6.23 -9.68
C VAL A 211 13.09 5.48 -8.94
N GLU A 212 12.89 5.12 -7.68
CA GLU A 212 13.88 4.39 -6.87
C GLU A 212 13.62 2.87 -6.83
N ALA A 213 12.44 2.40 -7.21
CA ALA A 213 12.14 0.98 -7.28
C ALA A 213 13.00 0.31 -8.37
N ARG A 214 13.35 -0.95 -8.14
CA ARG A 214 14.26 -1.73 -8.99
C ARG A 214 13.56 -2.99 -9.49
N ALA A 215 14.06 -3.54 -10.58
CA ALA A 215 13.62 -4.86 -11.05
C ALA A 215 13.96 -5.91 -9.99
N LYS A 216 12.94 -6.54 -9.41
CA LYS A 216 13.07 -7.65 -8.45
C LYS A 216 13.02 -9.00 -9.13
N TYR A 217 12.23 -9.10 -10.19
CA TYR A 217 12.02 -10.31 -10.97
C TYR A 217 12.39 -10.06 -12.42
N LYS A 218 12.83 -11.12 -13.09
CA LYS A 218 13.05 -11.10 -14.54
C LYS A 218 11.73 -11.47 -15.22
N SER A 219 11.29 -10.65 -16.15
CA SER A 219 10.14 -10.96 -16.97
C SER A 219 10.53 -11.98 -18.06
N VAL A 220 9.67 -12.98 -18.27
CA VAL A 220 9.86 -13.99 -19.32
C VAL A 220 8.72 -13.83 -20.30
N GLY A 221 9.03 -13.73 -21.60
CA GLY A 221 8.03 -13.58 -22.65
C GLY A 221 7.34 -12.21 -22.67
N TYR A 222 7.90 -11.20 -22.01
CA TYR A 222 7.38 -9.84 -22.11
C TYR A 222 7.81 -9.19 -23.41
N GLU A 223 6.83 -8.82 -24.20
CA GLU A 223 6.99 -7.96 -25.37
C GLU A 223 6.37 -6.60 -25.05
N GLN A 224 7.18 -5.54 -25.21
CA GLN A 224 6.70 -4.20 -24.91
C GLN A 224 5.64 -3.79 -25.95
N PRO A 225 4.41 -3.39 -25.49
CA PRO A 225 3.37 -2.91 -26.38
C PRO A 225 3.83 -1.77 -27.28
N GLN A 226 3.36 -1.74 -28.53
CA GLN A 226 3.75 -0.72 -29.50
C GLN A 226 3.39 0.70 -29.02
N GLU A 227 2.21 0.86 -28.42
CA GLU A 227 1.78 2.14 -27.84
C GLU A 227 2.74 2.61 -26.76
N LEU A 228 3.19 1.70 -25.85
CA LEU A 228 4.17 2.02 -24.82
C LEU A 228 5.51 2.44 -25.45
N SER A 229 5.96 1.77 -26.50
CA SER A 229 7.20 2.12 -27.21
C SER A 229 7.13 3.55 -27.77
N MET A 230 6.02 3.91 -28.41
CA MET A 230 5.80 5.26 -28.95
C MET A 230 5.76 6.33 -27.81
N ILE A 231 5.17 6.01 -26.68
CA ILE A 231 5.15 6.91 -25.52
C ILE A 231 6.56 7.10 -24.95
N VAL A 232 7.31 6.03 -24.81
CA VAL A 232 8.70 6.06 -24.34
C VAL A 232 9.58 6.90 -25.27
N ASP A 233 9.46 6.76 -26.57
CA ASP A 233 10.22 7.56 -27.55
C ASP A 233 9.86 9.06 -27.46
N LYS A 234 8.58 9.40 -27.30
CA LYS A 234 8.15 10.78 -27.02
C LYS A 234 8.75 11.32 -25.73
N LEU A 235 8.83 10.49 -24.67
CA LEU A 235 9.44 10.88 -23.39
C LEU A 235 10.96 11.08 -23.52
N LYS A 236 11.65 10.21 -24.29
CA LYS A 236 13.10 10.32 -24.58
C LYS A 236 13.44 11.61 -25.33
N ALA A 237 12.57 12.03 -26.26
CA ALA A 237 12.71 13.26 -27.03
C ALA A 237 12.43 14.53 -26.21
N LYS A 238 11.82 14.44 -25.03
CA LYS A 238 11.50 15.58 -24.16
C LYS A 238 12.65 15.88 -23.19
N ASN A 239 12.84 17.17 -22.90
CA ASN A 239 13.68 17.61 -21.78
C ASN A 239 12.89 17.46 -20.46
N LEU A 240 12.99 16.28 -19.85
CA LEU A 240 12.32 15.98 -18.59
C LEU A 240 13.19 16.42 -17.39
N PRO A 241 12.60 17.06 -16.36
CA PRO A 241 13.32 17.41 -15.13
C PRO A 241 13.96 16.20 -14.43
N ASN A 242 13.39 15.02 -14.62
CA ASN A 242 13.93 13.75 -14.12
C ASN A 242 13.81 12.68 -15.20
N ARG A 243 14.94 12.30 -15.80
CA ARG A 243 15.00 11.29 -16.86
C ARG A 243 14.73 9.86 -16.37
N ASN A 244 14.85 9.59 -15.05
CA ASN A 244 14.55 8.29 -14.47
C ASN A 244 13.06 7.90 -14.61
N VAL A 245 12.19 8.86 -14.97
CA VAL A 245 10.78 8.60 -15.30
C VAL A 245 10.64 7.65 -16.48
N ILE A 246 11.57 7.66 -17.43
CA ILE A 246 11.53 6.77 -18.60
C ILE A 246 11.65 5.31 -18.12
N GLY A 247 12.69 5.01 -17.34
CA GLY A 247 12.87 3.67 -16.76
C GLY A 247 11.75 3.25 -15.80
N LEU A 248 11.13 4.23 -15.11
CA LEU A 248 9.92 3.97 -14.31
C LEU A 248 8.78 3.49 -15.20
N VAL A 249 8.48 4.20 -16.30
CA VAL A 249 7.36 3.87 -17.18
C VAL A 249 7.58 2.50 -17.85
N GLU A 250 8.76 2.25 -18.42
CA GLU A 250 9.10 0.94 -19.02
C GLU A 250 9.00 -0.18 -17.97
N GLY A 251 9.65 0.02 -16.83
CA GLY A 251 9.72 -0.98 -15.77
C GLY A 251 8.37 -1.26 -15.10
N TYR A 252 7.49 -0.27 -15.01
CA TYR A 252 6.16 -0.47 -14.45
C TYR A 252 5.36 -1.49 -15.24
N PHE A 253 5.32 -1.38 -16.56
CA PHE A 253 4.56 -2.30 -17.40
C PHE A 253 5.19 -3.69 -17.51
N GLU A 254 6.51 -3.78 -17.40
CA GLU A 254 7.17 -5.08 -17.22
C GLU A 254 6.79 -5.74 -15.89
N ASP A 255 6.74 -4.99 -14.78
CA ASP A 255 6.24 -5.50 -13.50
C ASP A 255 4.75 -5.88 -13.56
N MET A 256 3.94 -5.14 -14.31
CA MET A 256 2.53 -5.48 -14.52
C MET A 256 2.36 -6.76 -15.36
N HIS A 257 3.24 -7.02 -16.32
CA HIS A 257 3.26 -8.30 -17.03
C HIS A 257 3.55 -9.47 -16.06
N ILE A 258 4.57 -9.32 -15.19
CA ILE A 258 4.90 -10.36 -14.19
C ILE A 258 3.71 -10.59 -13.24
N PHE A 259 3.08 -9.51 -12.79
CA PHE A 259 1.88 -9.57 -11.95
C PHE A 259 0.73 -10.30 -12.67
N LEU A 260 0.44 -9.95 -13.92
CA LEU A 260 -0.64 -10.57 -14.68
C LEU A 260 -0.37 -12.06 -14.95
N ALA A 261 0.87 -12.44 -15.25
CA ALA A 261 1.27 -13.84 -15.39
C ALA A 261 1.04 -14.64 -14.09
N GLU A 262 1.37 -14.04 -12.94
CA GLU A 262 1.11 -14.65 -11.64
C GLU A 262 -0.41 -14.76 -11.36
N MET A 263 -1.19 -13.74 -11.72
CA MET A 263 -2.65 -13.79 -11.57
C MET A 263 -3.25 -14.89 -12.47
N ARG A 264 -2.75 -15.05 -13.70
CA ARG A 264 -3.16 -16.14 -14.57
C ARG A 264 -2.86 -17.52 -13.96
N ARG A 265 -1.70 -17.67 -13.35
CA ARG A 265 -1.31 -18.93 -12.68
C ARG A 265 -2.25 -19.29 -11.54
N VAL A 266 -2.56 -18.33 -10.65
CA VAL A 266 -3.36 -18.62 -9.44
C VAL A 266 -4.86 -18.66 -9.67
N LEU A 267 -5.38 -17.96 -10.68
CA LEU A 267 -6.80 -17.96 -11.00
C LEU A 267 -7.23 -19.32 -11.57
N LYS A 268 -8.39 -19.80 -11.14
CA LYS A 268 -9.11 -20.89 -11.78
C LYS A 268 -9.48 -20.50 -13.21
N ASN A 269 -9.74 -21.50 -14.06
CA ASN A 269 -10.35 -21.27 -15.36
C ASN A 269 -11.67 -20.48 -15.18
N ASN A 270 -11.92 -19.53 -16.06
CA ASN A 270 -13.04 -18.59 -15.97
C ASN A 270 -13.02 -17.68 -14.71
N GLY A 271 -11.94 -17.67 -13.94
CA GLY A 271 -11.75 -16.76 -12.82
C GLY A 271 -11.60 -15.31 -13.27
N ASN A 272 -12.05 -14.39 -12.44
CA ASN A 272 -12.07 -12.97 -12.75
C ASN A 272 -10.93 -12.22 -12.04
N LEU A 273 -10.33 -11.25 -12.74
CA LEU A 273 -9.37 -10.29 -12.21
C LEU A 273 -9.93 -8.88 -12.39
N CYS A 274 -10.17 -8.19 -11.29
CA CYS A 274 -10.61 -6.80 -11.28
C CYS A 274 -9.44 -5.90 -10.85
N ILE A 275 -9.06 -4.96 -11.71
CA ILE A 275 -7.95 -4.02 -11.49
C ILE A 275 -8.50 -2.60 -11.50
N VAL A 276 -8.24 -1.83 -10.42
CA VAL A 276 -8.46 -0.39 -10.40
C VAL A 276 -7.14 0.29 -10.70
N ILE A 277 -7.06 1.07 -11.78
CA ILE A 277 -5.82 1.69 -12.24
C ILE A 277 -6.07 3.11 -12.75
N GLY A 278 -5.13 4.00 -12.47
CA GLY A 278 -5.18 5.38 -12.96
C GLY A 278 -4.06 5.70 -13.92
N ASP A 279 -4.40 6.48 -14.95
CA ASP A 279 -3.43 7.00 -15.90
C ASP A 279 -2.45 7.96 -15.23
N SER A 280 -1.32 8.16 -15.86
CA SER A 280 -0.31 9.11 -15.44
C SER A 280 0.08 10.08 -16.57
N ARG A 281 0.87 11.12 -16.24
CA ARG A 281 1.33 12.09 -17.23
C ARG A 281 2.72 12.59 -16.88
N TYR A 282 3.60 12.67 -17.88
CA TYR A 282 4.96 13.12 -17.71
C TYR A 282 5.37 14.04 -18.86
N GLY A 283 5.89 15.21 -18.53
CA GLY A 283 6.29 16.19 -19.55
C GLY A 283 5.17 16.57 -20.53
N GLY A 284 3.92 16.51 -20.09
CA GLY A 284 2.76 16.75 -20.96
C GLY A 284 2.29 15.51 -21.75
N ILE A 285 3.03 14.40 -21.72
CA ILE A 285 2.69 13.17 -22.43
C ILE A 285 1.84 12.28 -21.50
N SER A 286 0.68 11.85 -21.98
CA SER A 286 -0.20 10.91 -21.28
C SER A 286 0.35 9.48 -21.37
N VAL A 287 0.20 8.74 -20.28
CA VAL A 287 0.48 7.30 -20.18
C VAL A 287 -0.84 6.62 -19.80
N PRO A 288 -1.58 6.08 -20.77
CA PRO A 288 -2.89 5.45 -20.56
C PRO A 288 -2.68 4.05 -19.95
N ALA A 289 -2.44 4.02 -18.62
CA ALA A 289 -2.00 2.80 -17.94
C ALA A 289 -3.04 1.67 -18.04
N GLY A 290 -4.33 2.01 -18.02
CA GLY A 290 -5.39 1.02 -18.16
C GLY A 290 -5.38 0.34 -19.53
N GLU A 291 -5.21 1.09 -20.61
CA GLU A 291 -5.21 0.56 -21.98
C GLU A 291 -3.99 -0.35 -22.23
N ILE A 292 -2.81 0.09 -21.80
CA ILE A 292 -1.58 -0.70 -21.90
C ILE A 292 -1.68 -2.01 -21.09
N VAL A 293 -2.24 -1.96 -19.87
CA VAL A 293 -2.44 -3.17 -19.04
C VAL A 293 -3.42 -4.14 -19.71
N ILE A 294 -4.47 -3.66 -20.38
CA ILE A 294 -5.41 -4.51 -21.15
C ILE A 294 -4.68 -5.18 -22.31
N GLU A 295 -3.80 -4.48 -23.04
CA GLU A 295 -3.03 -5.05 -24.14
C GLU A 295 -2.09 -6.16 -23.63
N ILE A 296 -1.35 -5.91 -22.55
CA ILE A 296 -0.49 -6.91 -21.90
C ILE A 296 -1.31 -8.12 -21.43
N ALA A 297 -2.49 -7.91 -20.87
CA ALA A 297 -3.34 -8.98 -20.38
C ALA A 297 -3.86 -9.87 -21.51
N LYS A 298 -4.20 -9.29 -22.67
CA LYS A 298 -4.60 -10.06 -23.86
C LYS A 298 -3.49 -11.00 -24.35
N ASN A 299 -2.24 -10.55 -24.33
CA ASN A 299 -1.09 -11.37 -24.71
C ASN A 299 -0.84 -12.53 -23.71
N LEU A 300 -1.38 -12.40 -22.48
CA LEU A 300 -1.41 -13.44 -21.46
C LEU A 300 -2.73 -14.22 -21.43
N GLU A 301 -3.49 -14.23 -22.52
CA GLU A 301 -4.75 -14.98 -22.69
C GLU A 301 -5.83 -14.63 -21.63
N PHE A 302 -5.90 -13.35 -21.26
CA PHE A 302 -7.06 -12.81 -20.59
C PHE A 302 -8.03 -12.20 -21.60
N GLU A 303 -9.31 -12.44 -21.39
CA GLU A 303 -10.40 -11.77 -22.09
C GLU A 303 -10.79 -10.50 -21.33
N LEU A 304 -10.94 -9.38 -22.05
CA LEU A 304 -11.49 -8.17 -21.48
C LEU A 304 -13.03 -8.30 -21.37
N VAL A 305 -13.52 -8.43 -20.14
CA VAL A 305 -14.97 -8.47 -19.89
C VAL A 305 -15.55 -7.06 -19.86
N ARG A 306 -14.85 -6.13 -19.18
CA ARG A 306 -15.33 -4.76 -19.01
C ARG A 306 -14.20 -3.79 -18.70
N ASN A 307 -14.28 -2.60 -19.29
CA ASN A 307 -13.48 -1.43 -18.90
C ASN A 307 -14.44 -0.30 -18.55
N THR A 308 -14.50 0.08 -17.28
CA THR A 308 -15.42 1.10 -16.77
C THR A 308 -14.63 2.32 -16.33
N PHE A 309 -15.00 3.49 -16.82
CA PHE A 309 -14.53 4.75 -16.27
C PHE A 309 -15.04 4.91 -14.83
N ALA A 310 -14.15 5.11 -13.87
CA ALA A 310 -14.49 5.28 -12.46
C ALA A 310 -14.64 6.77 -12.11
N ARG A 311 -13.61 7.56 -12.43
CA ARG A 311 -13.59 9.00 -12.16
C ARG A 311 -12.44 9.70 -12.87
N ASP A 312 -12.55 11.02 -12.94
CA ASP A 312 -11.42 11.89 -13.27
C ASP A 312 -10.53 12.15 -12.06
N LYS A 313 -9.23 12.10 -12.27
CA LYS A 313 -8.18 12.49 -11.28
C LYS A 313 -7.50 13.78 -11.71
N GLY A 314 -7.25 14.64 -10.74
CA GLY A 314 -6.36 15.80 -10.95
C GLY A 314 -4.91 15.34 -11.14
N ASN A 315 -4.17 16.05 -11.99
CA ASN A 315 -2.71 15.92 -12.08
C ASN A 315 -2.02 16.54 -10.86
N SER A 316 -0.74 16.24 -10.65
CA SER A 316 0.02 16.93 -9.62
C SER A 316 0.07 18.44 -9.89
N PRO A 317 0.14 19.30 -8.84
CA PRO A 317 0.24 20.75 -9.01
C PRO A 317 1.36 21.18 -9.95
N GLN A 318 2.49 20.48 -9.94
CA GLN A 318 3.62 20.74 -10.84
C GLN A 318 3.27 20.50 -12.31
N GLN A 319 2.54 19.41 -12.60
CA GLN A 319 2.08 19.12 -13.95
C GLN A 319 1.00 20.12 -14.41
N MET A 320 0.10 20.52 -13.50
CA MET A 320 -0.95 21.50 -13.81
C MET A 320 -0.37 22.89 -14.10
N GLY A 321 0.65 23.31 -13.35
CA GLY A 321 1.31 24.62 -13.57
C GLY A 321 2.07 24.69 -14.90
N ALA A 322 2.73 23.61 -15.32
CA ALA A 322 3.55 23.58 -16.53
C ALA A 322 2.77 23.24 -17.82
N PHE A 323 1.71 22.41 -17.73
CA PHE A 323 1.03 21.82 -18.89
C PHE A 323 -0.49 21.96 -18.85
N GLY A 324 -1.02 22.83 -17.98
CA GLY A 324 -2.45 23.05 -17.80
C GLY A 324 -3.16 21.91 -17.02
N LYS A 325 -4.41 22.19 -16.63
CA LYS A 325 -5.26 21.25 -15.92
C LYS A 325 -5.83 20.23 -16.92
N VAL A 326 -5.17 19.09 -17.04
CA VAL A 326 -5.66 17.95 -17.81
C VAL A 326 -6.00 16.84 -16.84
N LEU A 327 -7.21 16.30 -16.93
CA LEU A 327 -7.67 15.21 -16.09
C LEU A 327 -7.03 13.90 -16.54
N SER A 328 -6.65 13.07 -15.59
CA SER A 328 -6.22 11.68 -15.79
C SER A 328 -7.38 10.76 -15.44
N LYS A 329 -7.61 9.75 -16.23
CA LYS A 329 -8.68 8.78 -15.98
C LYS A 329 -8.28 7.77 -14.92
N GLU A 330 -9.23 7.34 -14.12
CA GLU A 330 -9.15 6.13 -13.29
C GLU A 330 -10.17 5.14 -13.81
N SER A 331 -9.74 3.90 -14.07
CA SER A 331 -10.56 2.87 -14.71
C SER A 331 -10.65 1.65 -13.82
N ILE A 332 -11.78 0.95 -13.91
CA ILE A 332 -12.00 -0.39 -13.35
C ILE A 332 -12.02 -1.37 -14.50
N ILE A 333 -10.99 -2.21 -14.59
CA ILE A 333 -10.80 -3.20 -15.64
C ILE A 333 -11.17 -4.55 -15.07
N THR A 334 -12.09 -5.25 -15.70
CA THR A 334 -12.43 -6.64 -15.38
C THR A 334 -11.94 -7.54 -16.51
N LEU A 335 -11.07 -8.46 -16.16
CA LEU A 335 -10.47 -9.46 -17.04
C LEU A 335 -10.95 -10.85 -16.60
N LYS A 336 -11.06 -11.77 -17.52
CA LYS A 336 -11.40 -13.16 -17.28
C LYS A 336 -10.27 -14.05 -17.82
N LYS A 337 -9.82 -15.01 -17.02
CA LYS A 337 -8.87 -16.02 -17.48
C LYS A 337 -9.57 -16.92 -18.49
N CYS A 338 -9.08 -16.94 -19.73
CA CYS A 338 -9.57 -17.87 -20.74
C CYS A 338 -9.15 -19.30 -20.39
N ASP A 339 -10.02 -20.25 -20.71
CA ASP A 339 -9.63 -21.66 -20.71
C ASP A 339 -8.54 -21.88 -21.76
N CYS A 340 -7.48 -22.57 -21.40
CA CYS A 340 -6.60 -23.13 -22.42
C CYS A 340 -7.47 -24.01 -23.32
N LYS A 341 -7.69 -23.61 -24.57
CA LYS A 341 -8.17 -24.56 -25.55
C LYS A 341 -7.10 -25.65 -25.56
N ASN A 342 -7.41 -26.82 -25.00
CA ASN A 342 -6.66 -28.02 -25.28
C ASN A 342 -6.73 -28.10 -26.83
N GLY A 343 -5.58 -27.87 -27.46
CA GLY A 343 -5.49 -28.04 -28.92
C GLY A 343 -5.92 -29.44 -29.24
N ASP A 344 -7.00 -29.54 -30.03
CA ASP A 344 -7.33 -30.74 -30.79
C ASP A 344 -6.21 -31.03 -31.77
#